data_af7690760d46fb69e63cacfce7925f15
#
_entry.id   af7690760d46fb69e63cacfce7925f15
#
_cell.length_a   1.000
_cell.length_b   1.000
_cell.length_c   1.000
_cell.angle_alpha   90.00
_cell.angle_beta   90.00
_cell.angle_gamma   90.00
#
_symmetry.space_group_name_H-M   'P 1'
#
loop_
_entity.id
_entity.type
_entity.pdbx_description
1 polymer ?
#
loop_
_entity_poly.entity_id
_entity_poly.type
_entity_poly.pdbx_seq_one_letter_code
_entity_poly.pdbx_strand_id
1 'polypeptide(L)'
;FWHPRFNWYGPAGIGTGRGISGFRHWHQIPFLRAMPDRKVDPAGDRLAEEEMYDLLSHYIAEGAYVCETGWPNMRMKLTNDGWMGIAPTGREITLRSLDFWRLDNGRIRENWVQIDVLHTFAQLGVDVLARMQEFNKARSLGIIPLTEGLT
;
A
#
# COMPACT_ATOMS: atom_id res chain seq x y z
N PHE A 1 12.84 -6.79 -16.54
CA PHE A 1 12.13 -7.32 -15.38
C PHE A 1 10.61 -7.47 -15.62
N TRP A 2 9.95 -6.52 -16.30
CA TRP A 2 8.49 -6.50 -16.46
C TRP A 2 8.04 -7.25 -17.71
N HIS A 3 6.97 -8.03 -17.55
CA HIS A 3 6.32 -8.67 -18.68
C HIS A 3 5.53 -7.61 -19.49
N PRO A 4 5.46 -7.67 -20.84
CA PRO A 4 4.74 -6.69 -21.67
C PRO A 4 3.25 -6.54 -21.28
N ARG A 5 2.62 -7.61 -20.78
CA ARG A 5 1.24 -7.60 -20.28
C ARG A 5 1.19 -7.60 -18.76
N PHE A 6 2.08 -6.87 -18.10
CA PHE A 6 2.10 -6.72 -16.64
C PHE A 6 0.79 -6.09 -16.14
N ASN A 7 0.31 -6.61 -15.02
CA ASN A 7 -0.79 -6.01 -14.26
C ASN A 7 -0.40 -5.87 -12.78
N TRP A 8 -0.79 -4.75 -12.21
CA TRP A 8 -0.65 -4.47 -10.79
C TRP A 8 -2.03 -4.34 -10.16
N TYR A 9 -2.27 -5.09 -9.09
CA TYR A 9 -3.53 -5.11 -8.35
C TYR A 9 -3.27 -4.52 -6.97
N GLY A 10 -3.53 -3.24 -6.81
CA GLY A 10 -3.33 -2.50 -5.57
C GLY A 10 -4.51 -2.57 -4.63
N PRO A 11 -4.33 -2.08 -3.39
CA PRO A 11 -5.38 -2.05 -2.38
C PRO A 11 -6.49 -1.07 -2.74
N ALA A 12 -7.60 -1.17 -2.00
CA ALA A 12 -8.72 -0.24 -2.10
C ALA A 12 -8.24 1.22 -1.92
N GLY A 13 -8.76 2.12 -2.75
CA GLY A 13 -8.38 3.52 -2.81
C GLY A 13 -7.27 3.83 -3.82
N ILE A 14 -6.42 2.86 -4.20
CA ILE A 14 -5.40 2.99 -5.24
C ILE A 14 -5.88 2.32 -6.53
N GLY A 15 -6.32 1.06 -6.45
CA GLY A 15 -6.91 0.33 -7.58
C GLY A 15 -5.89 -0.43 -8.42
N THR A 16 -6.23 -0.72 -9.67
CA THR A 16 -5.47 -1.58 -10.58
C THR A 16 -4.73 -0.78 -11.64
N GLY A 17 -3.44 -1.05 -11.81
CA GLY A 17 -2.61 -0.50 -12.89
C GLY A 17 -2.40 -1.53 -14.00
N ARG A 18 -2.77 -1.19 -15.25
CA ARG A 18 -2.48 -2.02 -16.43
C ARG A 18 -1.16 -1.60 -17.07
N GLY A 19 -0.28 -2.56 -17.27
CA GLY A 19 1.05 -2.34 -17.78
C GLY A 19 1.93 -1.55 -16.80
N ILE A 20 3.21 -1.47 -17.11
CA ILE A 20 4.16 -0.72 -16.27
C ILE A 20 3.83 0.79 -16.24
N SER A 21 3.29 1.33 -17.31
CA SER A 21 2.87 2.74 -17.38
C SER A 21 1.73 3.02 -16.41
N GLY A 22 0.69 2.18 -16.39
CA GLY A 22 -0.43 2.31 -15.46
C GLY A 22 0.01 2.20 -14.00
N PHE A 23 0.84 1.20 -13.67
CA PHE A 23 1.43 1.06 -12.34
C PHE A 23 2.20 2.31 -11.92
N ARG A 24 3.07 2.83 -12.78
CA ARG A 24 3.88 4.01 -12.48
C ARG A 24 3.04 5.27 -12.28
N HIS A 25 2.09 5.53 -13.16
CA HIS A 25 1.28 6.75 -13.09
C HIS A 25 0.31 6.79 -11.90
N TRP A 26 -0.36 5.66 -11.65
CA TRP A 26 -1.42 5.63 -10.64
C TRP A 26 -0.95 5.27 -9.24
N HIS A 27 0.22 4.63 -9.12
CA HIS A 27 0.75 4.23 -7.83
C HIS A 27 2.17 4.70 -7.58
N GLN A 28 3.14 4.21 -8.34
CA GLN A 28 4.56 4.37 -8.00
C GLN A 28 4.99 5.83 -7.91
N ILE A 29 4.68 6.64 -8.90
CA ILE A 29 5.08 8.05 -8.94
C ILE A 29 4.39 8.86 -7.83
N PRO A 30 3.05 8.82 -7.67
CA PRO A 30 2.40 9.53 -6.57
C PRO A 30 2.91 9.11 -5.19
N PHE A 31 3.12 7.81 -4.98
CA PHE A 31 3.62 7.28 -3.72
C PHE A 31 5.03 7.80 -3.40
N LEU A 32 5.97 7.69 -4.34
CA LEU A 32 7.35 8.14 -4.15
C LEU A 32 7.47 9.66 -4.05
N ARG A 33 6.60 10.43 -4.70
CA ARG A 33 6.55 11.89 -4.56
C ARG A 33 6.05 12.29 -3.18
N ALA A 34 5.03 11.62 -2.68
CA ALA A 34 4.49 11.89 -1.35
C ALA A 34 5.46 11.50 -0.23
N MET A 35 6.29 10.48 -0.45
CA MET A 35 7.17 9.88 0.56
C MET A 35 8.58 9.63 -0.03
N PRO A 36 9.33 10.71 -0.33
CA PRO A 36 10.64 10.61 -1.01
C PRO A 36 11.75 10.03 -0.12
N ASP A 37 11.59 10.10 1.20
CA ASP A 37 12.53 9.57 2.19
C ASP A 37 12.24 8.12 2.61
N ARG A 38 11.47 7.41 1.80
CA ARG A 38 11.06 6.04 2.09
C ARG A 38 12.26 5.13 2.35
N LYS A 39 12.30 4.57 3.55
CA LYS A 39 13.19 3.48 3.92
C LYS A 39 12.46 2.16 3.80
N VAL A 40 13.11 1.17 3.26
CA VAL A 40 12.62 -0.20 3.13
C VAL A 40 13.63 -1.14 3.75
N ASP A 41 13.19 -2.35 4.07
CA ASP A 41 14.09 -3.41 4.51
C ASP A 41 15.29 -3.55 3.54
N PRO A 42 16.48 -3.66 4.11
CA PRO A 42 17.75 -3.62 3.41
C PRO A 42 18.11 -4.85 2.60
N ALA A 43 17.19 -5.74 2.23
CA ALA A 43 17.52 -6.79 1.24
C ALA A 43 18.24 -6.24 -0.01
N GLY A 44 18.43 -4.92 -0.07
CA GLY A 44 19.19 -4.21 -1.09
C GLY A 44 19.97 -2.97 -0.64
N ASP A 45 19.68 -2.39 0.53
CA ASP A 45 20.38 -1.17 1.02
C ASP A 45 20.81 -1.34 2.48
N ARG A 46 22.04 -0.97 2.79
CA ARG A 46 22.63 -1.06 4.15
C ARG A 46 22.00 0.01 5.05
N LEU A 47 20.96 -0.35 5.78
CA LEU A 47 20.54 0.38 6.97
C LEU A 47 21.53 0.08 8.12
N ALA A 48 21.71 1.01 9.05
CA ALA A 48 22.43 0.74 10.27
C ALA A 48 21.73 -0.39 11.05
N GLU A 49 22.51 -1.24 11.75
CA GLU A 49 21.96 -2.39 12.48
C GLU A 49 20.79 -2.02 13.40
N GLU A 50 20.82 -0.83 14.00
CA GLU A 50 19.76 -0.33 14.88
C GLU A 50 18.45 -0.01 14.14
N GLU A 51 18.50 0.31 12.85
CA GLU A 51 17.32 0.56 12.01
C GLU A 51 16.73 -0.76 11.45
N MET A 52 17.51 -1.84 11.46
CA MET A 52 17.16 -3.14 10.89
C MET A 52 16.09 -3.88 11.71
N TYR A 53 16.07 -3.69 13.03
CA TYR A 53 15.13 -4.38 13.91
C TYR A 53 13.70 -3.89 13.80
N ASP A 54 13.51 -2.67 13.30
CA ASP A 54 12.18 -2.06 13.18
C ASP A 54 11.51 -2.28 11.81
N LEU A 55 12.27 -2.71 10.81
CA LEU A 55 11.79 -2.92 9.44
C LEU A 55 12.23 -4.30 8.96
N LEU A 56 11.35 -5.28 9.00
CA LEU A 56 11.67 -6.65 8.64
C LEU A 56 10.77 -7.13 7.50
N SER A 57 11.38 -7.53 6.39
CA SER A 57 10.70 -8.22 5.31
C SER A 57 10.99 -9.70 5.30
N HIS A 58 9.97 -10.49 5.08
CA HIS A 58 10.03 -11.93 4.90
C HIS A 58 9.72 -12.29 3.46
N TYR A 59 10.56 -13.12 2.85
CA TYR A 59 10.41 -13.57 1.47
C TYR A 59 10.12 -15.05 1.41
N ILE A 60 9.13 -15.43 0.62
CA ILE A 60 8.76 -16.82 0.34
C ILE A 60 8.66 -16.96 -1.18
N ALA A 61 9.25 -18.01 -1.72
CA ALA A 61 9.17 -18.29 -3.16
C ALA A 61 8.86 -19.77 -3.40
N GLU A 62 7.89 -20.00 -4.28
CA GLU A 62 7.52 -21.35 -4.72
C GLU A 62 7.07 -21.32 -6.20
N GLY A 63 7.72 -22.15 -7.03
CA GLY A 63 7.41 -22.21 -8.45
C GLY A 63 7.59 -20.86 -9.15
N ALA A 64 6.51 -20.36 -9.73
CA ALA A 64 6.47 -19.06 -10.41
C ALA A 64 6.03 -17.91 -9.50
N TYR A 65 5.88 -18.13 -8.21
CA TYR A 65 5.38 -17.13 -7.27
C TYR A 65 6.44 -16.71 -6.28
N VAL A 66 6.44 -15.42 -5.96
CA VAL A 66 7.24 -14.83 -4.88
C VAL A 66 6.30 -14.01 -4.02
N CYS A 67 6.47 -14.10 -2.71
CA CYS A 67 5.76 -13.28 -1.74
C CYS A 67 6.78 -12.51 -0.90
N GLU A 68 6.47 -11.24 -0.63
CA GLU A 68 7.15 -10.44 0.39
C GLU A 68 6.12 -9.91 1.37
N THR A 69 6.45 -9.92 2.66
CA THR A 69 5.64 -9.28 3.68
C THR A 69 6.51 -8.69 4.77
N GLY A 70 6.08 -7.59 5.35
CA GLY A 70 6.72 -6.96 6.51
C GLY A 70 5.72 -6.19 7.37
N TRP A 71 5.95 -6.24 8.68
CA TRP A 71 4.97 -5.73 9.64
C TRP A 71 5.60 -4.95 10.80
N PRO A 72 6.15 -3.73 10.50
CA PRO A 72 6.23 -3.01 9.22
C PRO A 72 7.43 -3.41 8.36
N ASN A 73 7.38 -3.10 7.07
CA ASN A 73 8.49 -3.23 6.13
C ASN A 73 8.95 -1.90 5.51
N MET A 74 8.27 -0.81 5.81
CA MET A 74 8.62 0.52 5.32
C MET A 74 8.45 1.58 6.40
N ARG A 75 9.31 2.62 6.38
CA ARG A 75 9.22 3.83 7.18
C ARG A 75 9.44 5.04 6.28
N MET A 76 8.63 6.09 6.46
CA MET A 76 8.68 7.28 5.63
C MET A 76 7.96 8.46 6.29
N LYS A 77 8.12 9.66 5.73
CA LYS A 77 7.34 10.84 6.11
C LYS A 77 6.38 11.22 4.99
N LEU A 78 5.15 11.52 5.34
CA LEU A 78 4.18 12.07 4.38
C LEU A 78 4.46 13.55 4.16
N THR A 79 4.96 13.89 2.96
CA THR A 79 5.39 15.22 2.56
C THR A 79 4.85 15.60 1.18
N ASN A 80 5.35 16.69 0.61
CA ASN A 80 5.06 17.18 -0.74
C ASN A 80 3.55 17.25 -1.07
N ASP A 81 3.10 16.40 -1.98
CA ASP A 81 1.72 16.45 -2.50
C ASP A 81 0.69 15.77 -1.57
N GLY A 82 1.15 15.12 -0.49
CA GLY A 82 0.31 14.23 0.29
C GLY A 82 0.01 12.92 -0.42
N TRP A 83 -0.87 12.08 0.14
CA TRP A 83 -1.18 10.76 -0.41
C TRP A 83 -2.63 10.37 -0.14
N MET A 84 -3.30 9.82 -1.16
CA MET A 84 -4.68 9.33 -1.08
C MET A 84 -5.67 10.37 -0.51
N GLY A 85 -5.52 11.63 -0.89
CA GLY A 85 -6.35 12.72 -0.40
C GLY A 85 -6.00 13.23 1.00
N ILE A 86 -4.96 12.70 1.63
CA ILE A 86 -4.41 13.21 2.90
C ILE A 86 -3.34 14.25 2.58
N ALA A 87 -3.50 15.44 3.11
CA ALA A 87 -2.51 16.51 2.98
C ALA A 87 -1.17 16.13 3.64
N PRO A 88 -0.06 16.71 3.21
CA PRO A 88 1.24 16.46 3.82
C PRO A 88 1.24 16.85 5.29
N THR A 89 1.64 15.93 6.16
CA THR A 89 1.65 16.14 7.62
C THR A 89 3.06 16.32 8.16
N GLY A 90 4.10 15.94 7.40
CA GLY A 90 5.47 15.84 7.88
C GLY A 90 5.68 14.74 8.94
N ARG A 91 4.64 14.02 9.31
CA ARG A 91 4.73 12.92 10.30
C ARG A 91 5.44 11.73 9.70
N GLU A 92 6.28 11.12 10.52
CA GLU A 92 6.82 9.79 10.23
C GLU A 92 5.75 8.75 10.46
N ILE A 93 5.65 7.81 9.53
CA ILE A 93 4.73 6.69 9.55
C ILE A 93 5.46 5.40 9.19
N THR A 94 4.94 4.31 9.67
CA THR A 94 5.33 2.96 9.22
C THR A 94 4.24 2.38 8.32
N LEU A 95 4.65 1.54 7.38
CA LEU A 95 3.75 0.89 6.45
C LEU A 95 3.93 -0.62 6.52
N ARG A 96 2.81 -1.31 6.55
CA ARG A 96 2.72 -2.77 6.54
C ARG A 96 2.21 -3.20 5.19
N SER A 97 2.91 -4.10 4.54
CA SER A 97 2.50 -4.59 3.23
C SER A 97 2.68 -6.08 3.07
N LEU A 98 1.96 -6.59 2.10
CA LEU A 98 2.08 -7.93 1.57
C LEU A 98 2.05 -7.81 0.05
N ASP A 99 3.07 -8.33 -0.60
CA ASP A 99 3.19 -8.36 -2.05
C ASP A 99 3.28 -9.81 -2.53
N PHE A 100 2.50 -10.13 -3.56
CA PHE A 100 2.64 -11.36 -4.32
C PHE A 100 2.99 -11.04 -5.76
N TRP A 101 4.00 -11.69 -6.28
CA TRP A 101 4.37 -11.61 -7.69
C TRP A 101 4.22 -12.97 -8.35
N ARG A 102 3.64 -12.98 -9.54
CA ARG A 102 3.70 -14.12 -10.44
C ARG A 102 4.63 -13.80 -11.59
N LEU A 103 5.56 -14.72 -11.84
CA LEU A 103 6.49 -14.64 -12.94
C LEU A 103 5.97 -15.45 -14.14
N ASP A 104 6.27 -14.96 -15.31
CA ASP A 104 6.06 -15.65 -16.58
C ASP A 104 7.33 -15.49 -17.42
N ASN A 105 8.00 -16.61 -17.72
CA ASN A 105 9.28 -16.63 -18.42
C ASN A 105 10.32 -15.67 -17.80
N GLY A 106 10.47 -15.70 -16.47
CA GLY A 106 11.42 -14.89 -15.72
C GLY A 106 11.08 -13.39 -15.64
N ARG A 107 9.85 -12.99 -16.04
CA ARG A 107 9.38 -11.61 -15.95
C ARG A 107 8.16 -11.50 -15.05
N ILE A 108 8.07 -10.42 -14.30
CA ILE A 108 6.92 -10.14 -13.43
C ILE A 108 5.69 -9.89 -14.31
N ARG A 109 4.73 -10.81 -14.25
CA ARG A 109 3.49 -10.78 -15.03
C ARG A 109 2.34 -10.14 -14.27
N GLU A 110 2.27 -10.41 -12.97
CA GLU A 110 1.26 -9.90 -12.07
C GLU A 110 1.88 -9.58 -10.71
N ASN A 111 1.35 -8.54 -10.06
CA ASN A 111 1.68 -8.21 -8.70
C ASN A 111 0.39 -7.85 -7.97
N TRP A 112 0.09 -8.58 -6.90
CA TRP A 112 -1.01 -8.30 -5.99
C TRP A 112 -0.44 -7.69 -4.72
N VAL A 113 -0.98 -6.55 -4.30
CA VAL A 113 -0.47 -5.78 -3.17
C VAL A 113 -1.57 -5.55 -2.15
N GLN A 114 -1.27 -5.87 -0.90
CA GLN A 114 -2.04 -5.47 0.26
C GLN A 114 -1.23 -4.45 1.06
N ILE A 115 -1.85 -3.35 1.42
CA ILE A 115 -1.28 -2.34 2.32
C ILE A 115 -2.27 -2.14 3.46
N ASP A 116 -1.78 -2.12 4.69
CA ASP A 116 -2.61 -1.77 5.86
C ASP A 116 -2.88 -0.26 5.88
N VAL A 117 -3.80 0.13 4.99
CA VAL A 117 -4.18 1.54 4.80
C VAL A 117 -4.86 2.11 6.04
N LEU A 118 -5.63 1.28 6.79
CA LEU A 118 -6.28 1.73 8.01
C LEU A 118 -5.26 2.10 9.08
N HIS A 119 -4.24 1.27 9.26
CA HIS A 119 -3.14 1.57 10.18
C HIS A 119 -2.37 2.82 9.76
N THR A 120 -2.09 2.97 8.46
CA THR A 120 -1.42 4.14 7.92
C THR A 120 -2.23 5.42 8.19
N PHE A 121 -3.52 5.41 7.94
CA PHE A 121 -4.38 6.56 8.18
C PHE A 121 -4.51 6.89 9.67
N ALA A 122 -4.58 5.89 10.53
CA ALA A 122 -4.60 6.11 11.99
C ALA A 122 -3.35 6.85 12.46
N GLN A 123 -2.17 6.51 11.98
CA GLN A 123 -0.91 7.22 12.28
C GLN A 123 -0.95 8.69 11.80
N LEU A 124 -1.66 8.97 10.71
CA LEU A 124 -1.86 10.32 10.18
C LEU A 124 -2.99 11.09 10.89
N GLY A 125 -3.64 10.49 11.89
CA GLY A 125 -4.74 11.08 12.63
C GLY A 125 -6.09 11.00 11.91
N VAL A 126 -6.24 10.08 10.96
CA VAL A 126 -7.49 9.85 10.22
C VAL A 126 -8.12 8.54 10.64
N ASP A 127 -9.20 8.62 11.42
CA ASP A 127 -10.03 7.46 11.78
C ASP A 127 -11.05 7.19 10.66
N VAL A 128 -10.69 6.29 9.76
CA VAL A 128 -11.54 5.90 8.62
C VAL A 128 -12.82 5.21 9.08
N LEU A 129 -12.74 4.38 10.14
CA LEU A 129 -13.90 3.64 10.62
C LEU A 129 -14.90 4.57 11.30
N ALA A 130 -14.45 5.53 12.09
CA ALA A 130 -15.32 6.55 12.66
C ALA A 130 -15.98 7.41 11.58
N ARG A 131 -15.24 7.81 10.56
CA ARG A 131 -15.79 8.54 9.39
C ARG A 131 -16.85 7.72 8.66
N MET A 132 -16.61 6.44 8.46
CA MET A 132 -17.58 5.52 7.85
C MET A 132 -18.84 5.40 8.70
N GLN A 133 -18.72 5.32 10.03
CA GLN A 133 -19.86 5.28 10.95
C GLN A 133 -20.69 6.56 10.86
N GLU A 134 -20.06 7.73 10.86
CA GLU A 134 -20.77 9.01 10.70
C GLU A 134 -21.48 9.09 9.34
N PHE A 135 -20.82 8.67 8.27
CA PHE A 135 -21.43 8.60 6.94
C PHE A 135 -22.63 7.66 6.90
N ASN A 136 -22.56 6.51 7.56
CA ASN A 136 -23.66 5.55 7.65
C ASN A 136 -24.83 6.07 8.51
N LYS A 137 -24.55 6.80 9.59
CA LYS A 137 -25.62 7.49 10.37
C LYS A 137 -26.41 8.46 9.49
N ALA A 138 -25.72 9.27 8.69
CA ALA A 138 -26.38 10.19 7.76
C ALA A 138 -27.24 9.45 6.74
N ARG A 139 -26.84 8.27 6.27
CA ARG A 139 -27.62 7.43 5.35
C ARG A 139 -28.80 6.74 6.02
N SER A 140 -28.68 6.30 7.28
CA SER A 140 -29.78 5.66 8.02
C SER A 140 -30.93 6.63 8.37
N LEU A 141 -30.64 7.93 8.42
CA LEU A 141 -31.65 8.97 8.55
C LEU A 141 -32.42 9.22 7.25
N GLY A 142 -31.98 8.67 6.13
CA GLY A 142 -32.56 8.82 4.79
C GLY A 142 -33.17 7.54 4.23
N ILE A 143 -34.03 6.85 4.97
CA ILE A 143 -35.03 5.86 4.47
C ILE A 143 -34.51 4.77 3.48
N ILE A 144 -33.26 4.36 3.53
CA ILE A 144 -32.82 3.18 2.78
C ILE A 144 -32.32 2.15 3.79
N PRO A 145 -33.05 1.06 4.01
CA PRO A 145 -32.53 -0.04 4.83
C PRO A 145 -31.28 -0.61 4.15
N LEU A 146 -30.13 -0.45 4.81
CA LEU A 146 -28.88 -1.08 4.40
C LEU A 146 -28.90 -2.57 4.74
N THR A 147 -29.63 -3.35 3.98
CA THR A 147 -29.59 -4.82 4.05
C THR A 147 -28.80 -5.43 2.91
N GLU A 148 -28.35 -4.63 1.94
CA GLU A 148 -27.51 -5.11 0.83
C GLU A 148 -26.04 -4.92 1.15
N GLY A 149 -25.33 -6.01 1.38
CA GLY A 149 -23.87 -6.05 1.50
C GLY A 149 -23.30 -6.50 2.86
N LEU A 150 -24.12 -7.05 3.76
CA LEU A 150 -23.69 -7.66 5.01
C LEU A 150 -24.16 -9.12 5.16
N THR A 151 -24.13 -9.88 4.07
CA THR A 151 -24.27 -11.35 4.08
C THR A 151 -23.01 -12.01 3.56
#